data_f32ac42368cba0bd1f245cd24f33e2f9
#
_entry.id   f32ac42368cba0bd1f245cd24f33e2f9
#
_cell.length_a   1.000
_cell.length_b   1.000
_cell.length_c   1.000
_cell.angle_alpha   90.00
_cell.angle_beta   90.00
_cell.angle_gamma   90.00
#
_symmetry.space_group_name_H-M   'P 1'
#
loop_
_entity.id
_entity.type
_entity.pdbx_description
1 polymer ?
#
loop_
_entity_poly.entity_id
_entity_poly.type
_entity_poly.pdbx_seq_one_letter_code
_entity_poly.pdbx_strand_id
1 'polypeptide(L)'
;VYAKQQQWEKAIIFYQKASDIKPNFAGFHRNLAKVWQCVNKEELATECTYKALILEPELATAKEYFNLGNKLLELGKIEAAIDCYRDAIKLQPNSSELYQKIGEVLTQKGELESALVILYRGIKLTPKSPICYYLLGEVWREKKEYDLAILAYGRAIELTQNNHLFHKKLGDVWQEMGKLDVAISCYEKAIEINPNLFWGYYSLGNIYTKQQKWDEAIAAYDKATIINPKFHQLYFYLGNAFLHKVQHDQAINAYLTAIKLKPEHPWFSNYSTLWKFLVSQGQLQPILKLYQNATKLNPNSVLCYVNLGEILTELGNIDAAITYYQTACYNKISQSHPTLVEQNWNSQNTRAPNFIIIGAQKSGTTSLANYIDQHPQVIPAIKKETHFWYRDFSKGINWYLAHFPPIPKLQNFITGEATPNYLEYYHSAKRIYNVFPNVKLLVIFRNPVDRAVSQYYHWVRIKREERSFEKTIDSELEMLLKNPDKPQGDQNYWQQQFGNYIGRGVYVEFIKKWMEIFPREQFIILKAEDLYEKPGTTMKQVFNFLGLAEHQLQNYRKLNAGYYQPIKQSVRQRLTTYFKPHNQRLEEYLGIKFNW
;
A
#
# COMPACT_ATOMS: atom_id res chain seq x y z
N VAL A 1 31.09 41.66 -10.99
CA VAL A 1 32.06 42.13 -9.98
C VAL A 1 31.94 41.24 -8.74
N TYR A 2 30.82 41.22 -8.01
CA TYR A 2 30.66 40.50 -6.74
C TYR A 2 30.93 38.99 -6.84
N ALA A 3 30.47 38.29 -7.90
CA ALA A 3 30.77 36.87 -8.12
C ALA A 3 32.29 36.61 -8.26
N LYS A 4 33.05 37.50 -8.92
CA LYS A 4 34.50 37.37 -9.04
C LYS A 4 35.21 37.63 -7.70
N GLN A 5 34.59 38.37 -6.79
CA GLN A 5 35.07 38.66 -5.43
C GLN A 5 34.55 37.63 -4.40
N GLN A 6 33.90 36.57 -4.82
CA GLN A 6 33.30 35.53 -3.98
C GLN A 6 32.27 36.04 -2.95
N GLN A 7 31.69 37.23 -3.19
CA GLN A 7 30.63 37.80 -2.37
C GLN A 7 29.26 37.25 -2.87
N TRP A 8 29.03 35.97 -2.57
CA TRP A 8 27.95 35.20 -3.17
C TRP A 8 26.55 35.76 -2.91
N GLU A 9 26.25 36.19 -1.66
CA GLU A 9 24.93 36.74 -1.31
C GLU A 9 24.62 38.03 -2.09
N LYS A 10 25.59 38.93 -2.22
CA LYS A 10 25.41 40.14 -3.02
C LYS A 10 25.26 39.81 -4.50
N ALA A 11 26.03 38.86 -5.01
CA ALA A 11 25.92 38.42 -6.39
C ALA A 11 24.53 37.85 -6.69
N ILE A 12 23.96 37.04 -5.80
CA ILE A 12 22.59 36.50 -5.91
C ILE A 12 21.58 37.62 -6.01
N ILE A 13 21.59 38.58 -5.06
CA ILE A 13 20.65 39.72 -5.03
C ILE A 13 20.68 40.52 -6.33
N PHE A 14 21.89 40.82 -6.83
CA PHE A 14 22.03 41.62 -8.06
C PHE A 14 21.61 40.83 -9.31
N TYR A 15 21.93 39.52 -9.41
CA TYR A 15 21.48 38.71 -10.54
C TYR A 15 19.95 38.45 -10.51
N GLN A 16 19.35 38.33 -9.32
CA GLN A 16 17.90 38.26 -9.18
C GLN A 16 17.22 39.54 -9.65
N LYS A 17 17.66 40.69 -9.16
CA LYS A 17 17.14 42.01 -9.63
C LYS A 17 17.31 42.18 -11.15
N ALA A 18 18.43 41.77 -11.70
CA ALA A 18 18.68 41.85 -13.13
C ALA A 18 17.72 40.90 -13.93
N SER A 19 17.45 39.72 -13.38
CA SER A 19 16.49 38.78 -13.94
C SER A 19 15.04 39.30 -13.85
N ASP A 20 14.70 40.05 -12.78
CA ASP A 20 13.35 40.65 -12.63
C ASP A 20 13.14 41.79 -13.64
N ILE A 21 14.20 42.57 -13.94
CA ILE A 21 14.16 43.66 -14.94
C ILE A 21 14.08 43.09 -16.37
N LYS A 22 14.83 42.03 -16.65
CA LYS A 22 14.88 41.40 -17.98
C LYS A 22 14.80 39.88 -17.87
N PRO A 23 13.58 39.33 -17.64
CA PRO A 23 13.39 37.91 -17.31
C PRO A 23 13.75 36.94 -18.44
N ASN A 24 13.73 37.40 -19.68
CA ASN A 24 14.01 36.60 -20.87
C ASN A 24 15.49 36.63 -21.31
N PHE A 25 16.41 37.11 -20.46
CA PHE A 25 17.84 37.10 -20.76
C PHE A 25 18.54 35.91 -20.06
N ALA A 26 18.84 34.86 -20.83
CA ALA A 26 19.41 33.62 -20.32
C ALA A 26 20.74 33.80 -19.55
N GLY A 27 21.55 34.80 -19.92
CA GLY A 27 22.82 35.09 -19.27
C GLY A 27 22.73 35.36 -17.79
N PHE A 28 21.64 35.98 -17.31
CA PHE A 28 21.42 36.19 -15.87
C PHE A 28 21.12 34.89 -15.16
N HIS A 29 20.32 34.03 -15.74
CA HIS A 29 20.00 32.71 -15.19
C HIS A 29 21.23 31.79 -15.16
N ARG A 30 22.07 31.80 -16.22
CA ARG A 30 23.36 31.06 -16.24
C ARG A 30 24.31 31.52 -15.13
N ASN A 31 24.44 32.84 -14.93
CA ASN A 31 25.30 33.37 -13.89
C ASN A 31 24.75 33.10 -12.49
N LEU A 32 23.44 33.19 -12.32
CA LEU A 32 22.76 32.88 -11.04
C LEU A 32 22.92 31.40 -10.71
N ALA A 33 22.77 30.50 -11.68
CA ALA A 33 23.00 29.06 -11.50
C ALA A 33 24.44 28.76 -10.98
N LYS A 34 25.46 29.39 -11.59
CA LYS A 34 26.84 29.24 -11.12
C LYS A 34 27.04 29.69 -9.68
N VAL A 35 26.42 30.80 -9.30
CA VAL A 35 26.52 31.33 -7.92
C VAL A 35 25.79 30.40 -6.93
N TRP A 36 24.62 29.88 -7.30
CA TRP A 36 23.89 28.90 -6.48
C TRP A 36 24.68 27.59 -6.28
N GLN A 37 25.43 27.14 -7.28
CA GLN A 37 26.34 25.99 -7.16
C GLN A 37 27.46 26.29 -6.13
N CYS A 38 28.05 27.49 -6.17
CA CYS A 38 29.10 27.87 -5.22
C CYS A 38 28.63 27.90 -3.76
N VAL A 39 27.36 28.12 -3.50
CA VAL A 39 26.74 28.08 -2.15
C VAL A 39 26.02 26.80 -1.83
N ASN A 40 26.25 25.72 -2.61
CA ASN A 40 25.67 24.38 -2.44
C ASN A 40 24.13 24.36 -2.42
N LYS A 41 23.49 25.24 -3.19
CA LYS A 41 22.03 25.27 -3.41
C LYS A 41 21.68 24.63 -4.76
N GLU A 42 21.89 23.30 -4.85
CA GLU A 42 21.74 22.52 -6.08
C GLU A 42 20.37 22.65 -6.74
N GLU A 43 19.29 22.68 -5.97
CA GLU A 43 17.93 22.80 -6.53
C GLU A 43 17.75 24.14 -7.27
N LEU A 44 18.11 25.25 -6.64
CA LEU A 44 18.02 26.59 -7.23
C LEU A 44 18.97 26.73 -8.46
N ALA A 45 20.15 26.14 -8.37
CA ALA A 45 21.10 26.10 -9.48
C ALA A 45 20.51 25.34 -10.69
N THR A 46 19.87 24.21 -10.45
CA THR A 46 19.23 23.39 -11.47
C THR A 46 18.07 24.12 -12.14
N GLU A 47 17.21 24.78 -11.36
CA GLU A 47 16.11 25.59 -11.89
C GLU A 47 16.60 26.77 -12.75
N CYS A 48 17.62 27.47 -12.31
CA CYS A 48 18.21 28.55 -13.09
C CYS A 48 18.84 28.03 -14.37
N THR A 49 19.53 26.89 -14.34
CA THR A 49 20.09 26.25 -15.53
C THR A 49 19.00 25.87 -16.52
N TYR A 50 17.90 25.26 -16.04
CA TYR A 50 16.75 24.89 -16.85
C TYR A 50 16.13 26.10 -17.54
N LYS A 51 15.88 27.20 -16.82
CA LYS A 51 15.39 28.47 -17.39
C LYS A 51 16.31 29.02 -18.45
N ALA A 52 17.63 28.99 -18.21
CA ALA A 52 18.61 29.50 -19.16
C ALA A 52 18.62 28.73 -20.48
N LEU A 53 18.49 27.39 -20.42
CA LEU A 53 18.45 26.53 -21.62
C LEU A 53 17.15 26.67 -22.41
N ILE A 54 16.01 26.90 -21.72
CA ILE A 54 14.74 27.20 -22.42
C ILE A 54 14.81 28.53 -23.17
N LEU A 55 15.47 29.53 -22.60
CA LEU A 55 15.54 30.88 -23.20
C LEU A 55 16.49 30.96 -24.40
N GLU A 56 17.54 30.16 -24.44
CA GLU A 56 18.55 30.13 -25.50
C GLU A 56 18.90 28.68 -25.86
N PRO A 57 17.96 27.91 -26.47
CA PRO A 57 18.15 26.50 -26.76
C PRO A 57 19.21 26.26 -27.85
N GLU A 58 19.43 27.23 -28.74
CA GLU A 58 20.42 27.15 -29.84
C GLU A 58 21.86 27.19 -29.35
N LEU A 59 22.12 27.66 -28.14
CA LEU A 59 23.46 27.70 -27.54
C LEU A 59 23.74 26.48 -26.66
N ALA A 60 22.75 25.60 -26.46
CA ALA A 60 22.85 24.44 -25.61
C ALA A 60 23.46 23.25 -26.35
N THR A 61 24.24 22.45 -25.64
CA THR A 61 24.80 21.18 -26.15
C THR A 61 23.95 19.99 -25.67
N ALA A 62 23.98 18.88 -26.39
CA ALA A 62 23.33 17.65 -25.98
C ALA A 62 23.79 17.19 -24.59
N LYS A 63 25.08 17.40 -24.26
CA LYS A 63 25.66 17.06 -22.95
C LYS A 63 25.08 17.93 -21.80
N GLU A 64 24.83 19.21 -22.06
CA GLU A 64 24.24 20.10 -21.07
C GLU A 64 22.78 19.68 -20.77
N TYR A 65 22.01 19.40 -21.80
CA TYR A 65 20.64 18.85 -21.62
C TYR A 65 20.65 17.51 -20.90
N PHE A 66 21.58 16.61 -21.24
CA PHE A 66 21.71 15.31 -20.57
C PHE A 66 22.04 15.45 -19.08
N ASN A 67 23.03 16.28 -18.75
CA ASN A 67 23.42 16.54 -17.37
C ASN A 67 22.30 17.21 -16.56
N LEU A 68 21.59 18.16 -17.16
CA LEU A 68 20.46 18.81 -16.54
C LEU A 68 19.31 17.82 -16.31
N GLY A 69 19.02 16.95 -17.29
CA GLY A 69 18.03 15.88 -17.15
C GLY A 69 18.34 14.96 -15.97
N ASN A 70 19.60 14.56 -15.80
CA ASN A 70 20.01 13.74 -14.64
C ASN A 70 19.76 14.47 -13.31
N LYS A 71 20.13 15.74 -13.20
CA LYS A 71 19.88 16.55 -11.98
C LYS A 71 18.40 16.75 -11.68
N LEU A 72 17.58 16.99 -12.71
CA LEU A 72 16.13 17.12 -12.57
C LEU A 72 15.51 15.81 -12.10
N LEU A 73 16.02 14.67 -12.58
CA LEU A 73 15.59 13.35 -12.15
C LEU A 73 15.92 13.10 -10.67
N GLU A 74 17.11 13.47 -10.20
CA GLU A 74 17.51 13.40 -8.79
C GLU A 74 16.60 14.26 -7.90
N LEU A 75 16.10 15.40 -8.41
CA LEU A 75 15.14 16.28 -7.74
C LEU A 75 13.67 15.80 -7.87
N GLY A 76 13.42 14.65 -8.52
CA GLY A 76 12.07 14.12 -8.74
C GLY A 76 11.25 14.85 -9.81
N LYS A 77 11.85 15.79 -10.57
CA LYS A 77 11.20 16.56 -11.64
C LYS A 77 11.22 15.78 -12.97
N ILE A 78 10.49 14.65 -12.98
CA ILE A 78 10.56 13.61 -14.05
C ILE A 78 10.20 14.17 -15.43
N GLU A 79 9.12 14.96 -15.56
CA GLU A 79 8.68 15.53 -16.84
C GLU A 79 9.76 16.42 -17.46
N ALA A 80 10.27 17.36 -16.68
CA ALA A 80 11.32 18.26 -17.12
C ALA A 80 12.62 17.50 -17.51
N ALA A 81 12.91 16.40 -16.80
CA ALA A 81 14.04 15.54 -17.15
C ALA A 81 13.83 14.85 -18.51
N ILE A 82 12.64 14.33 -18.79
CA ILE A 82 12.27 13.71 -20.07
C ILE A 82 12.41 14.72 -21.21
N ASP A 83 11.93 15.96 -21.02
CA ASP A 83 12.03 17.01 -22.02
C ASP A 83 13.50 17.37 -22.32
N CYS A 84 14.34 17.49 -21.29
CA CYS A 84 15.78 17.68 -21.48
C CYS A 84 16.43 16.52 -22.27
N TYR A 85 16.08 15.28 -21.98
CA TYR A 85 16.64 14.14 -22.75
C TYR A 85 16.12 14.12 -24.18
N ARG A 86 14.87 14.53 -24.46
CA ARG A 86 14.33 14.67 -25.81
C ARG A 86 15.08 15.74 -26.60
N ASP A 87 15.38 16.88 -25.95
CA ASP A 87 16.16 17.96 -26.60
C ASP A 87 17.60 17.54 -26.82
N ALA A 88 18.22 16.80 -25.90
CA ALA A 88 19.52 16.18 -26.10
C ALA A 88 19.55 15.24 -27.34
N ILE A 89 18.50 14.42 -27.52
CA ILE A 89 18.36 13.53 -28.70
C ILE A 89 18.20 14.33 -29.99
N LYS A 90 17.47 15.46 -29.99
CA LYS A 90 17.37 16.32 -31.19
C LYS A 90 18.72 16.83 -31.63
N LEU A 91 19.58 17.19 -30.67
CA LEU A 91 20.94 17.69 -30.95
C LEU A 91 21.93 16.57 -31.30
N GLN A 92 21.76 15.38 -30.74
CA GLN A 92 22.63 14.23 -30.95
C GLN A 92 21.82 12.94 -31.19
N PRO A 93 21.18 12.79 -32.37
CA PRO A 93 20.24 11.69 -32.63
C PRO A 93 20.90 10.31 -32.75
N ASN A 94 22.22 10.23 -32.81
CA ASN A 94 22.98 8.97 -32.95
C ASN A 94 23.58 8.48 -31.60
N SER A 95 23.27 9.12 -30.49
CA SER A 95 23.75 8.72 -29.16
C SER A 95 22.85 7.65 -28.54
N SER A 96 23.27 6.39 -28.55
CA SER A 96 22.51 5.29 -27.94
C SER A 96 22.34 5.45 -26.42
N GLU A 97 23.27 6.12 -25.76
CA GLU A 97 23.21 6.41 -24.33
C GLU A 97 21.96 7.26 -23.96
N LEU A 98 21.64 8.26 -24.81
CA LEU A 98 20.46 9.08 -24.61
C LEU A 98 19.17 8.26 -24.74
N TYR A 99 19.10 7.34 -25.71
CA TYR A 99 17.95 6.45 -25.88
C TYR A 99 17.82 5.45 -24.72
N GLN A 100 18.93 4.95 -24.19
CA GLN A 100 18.92 4.09 -23.00
C GLN A 100 18.36 4.86 -21.80
N LYS A 101 18.86 6.07 -21.56
CA LYS A 101 18.46 6.86 -20.38
C LYS A 101 17.00 7.27 -20.42
N ILE A 102 16.53 7.78 -21.56
CA ILE A 102 15.10 8.14 -21.67
C ILE A 102 14.19 6.90 -21.63
N GLY A 103 14.62 5.77 -22.21
CA GLY A 103 13.92 4.51 -22.14
C GLY A 103 13.77 4.01 -20.70
N GLU A 104 14.83 4.11 -19.88
CA GLU A 104 14.83 3.81 -18.46
C GLU A 104 13.80 4.68 -17.71
N VAL A 105 13.85 5.99 -17.90
CA VAL A 105 12.98 6.94 -17.20
C VAL A 105 11.50 6.77 -17.59
N LEU A 106 11.22 6.56 -18.89
CA LEU A 106 9.87 6.29 -19.36
C LEU A 106 9.30 4.98 -18.79
N THR A 107 10.15 3.95 -18.66
CA THR A 107 9.77 2.68 -18.04
C THR A 107 9.41 2.87 -16.57
N GLN A 108 10.23 3.60 -15.82
CA GLN A 108 9.97 3.93 -14.40
C GLN A 108 8.69 4.76 -14.22
N LYS A 109 8.38 5.63 -15.16
CA LYS A 109 7.15 6.43 -15.16
C LYS A 109 5.91 5.61 -15.53
N GLY A 110 6.08 4.44 -16.16
CA GLY A 110 4.98 3.61 -16.66
C GLY A 110 4.51 3.96 -18.07
N GLU A 111 5.22 4.82 -18.79
CA GLU A 111 4.96 5.14 -20.20
C GLU A 111 5.57 4.07 -21.13
N LEU A 112 5.04 2.86 -21.02
CA LEU A 112 5.65 1.66 -21.61
C LEU A 112 5.70 1.69 -23.14
N GLU A 113 4.69 2.23 -23.81
CA GLU A 113 4.68 2.34 -25.28
C GLU A 113 5.77 3.31 -25.79
N SER A 114 5.87 4.47 -25.13
CA SER A 114 6.92 5.44 -25.46
C SER A 114 8.32 4.87 -25.22
N ALA A 115 8.49 4.10 -24.12
CA ALA A 115 9.74 3.42 -23.79
C ALA A 115 10.13 2.41 -24.87
N LEU A 116 9.18 1.59 -25.38
CA LEU A 116 9.43 0.65 -26.48
C LEU A 116 9.98 1.34 -27.73
N VAL A 117 9.29 2.39 -28.18
CA VAL A 117 9.72 3.15 -29.38
C VAL A 117 11.14 3.66 -29.24
N ILE A 118 11.46 4.22 -28.09
CA ILE A 118 12.77 4.80 -27.78
C ILE A 118 13.85 3.70 -27.72
N LEU A 119 13.59 2.59 -27.02
CA LEU A 119 14.55 1.50 -26.86
C LEU A 119 14.82 0.77 -28.18
N TYR A 120 13.80 0.54 -29.02
CA TYR A 120 14.02 -0.02 -30.37
C TYR A 120 14.88 0.89 -31.23
N ARG A 121 14.75 2.20 -31.09
CA ARG A 121 15.62 3.16 -31.79
C ARG A 121 17.06 3.08 -31.30
N GLY A 122 17.26 2.96 -29.98
CA GLY A 122 18.57 2.71 -29.36
C GLY A 122 19.22 1.41 -29.84
N ILE A 123 18.45 0.32 -29.93
CA ILE A 123 18.91 -0.98 -30.48
C ILE A 123 19.29 -0.86 -31.94
N LYS A 124 18.51 -0.13 -32.76
CA LYS A 124 18.85 0.09 -34.18
C LYS A 124 20.19 0.81 -34.34
N LEU A 125 20.51 1.76 -33.45
CA LEU A 125 21.79 2.47 -33.46
C LEU A 125 22.94 1.61 -32.93
N THR A 126 22.69 0.80 -31.90
CA THR A 126 23.71 -0.05 -31.28
C THR A 126 23.14 -1.47 -31.06
N PRO A 127 23.13 -2.33 -32.10
CA PRO A 127 22.54 -3.68 -32.05
C PRO A 127 23.21 -4.63 -31.04
N LYS A 128 24.40 -4.30 -30.57
CA LYS A 128 25.15 -5.06 -29.56
C LYS A 128 25.13 -4.40 -28.17
N SER A 129 24.17 -3.52 -27.89
CA SER A 129 24.00 -2.93 -26.54
C SER A 129 23.22 -3.85 -25.61
N PRO A 130 23.85 -4.51 -24.62
CA PRO A 130 23.16 -5.38 -23.70
C PRO A 130 22.18 -4.61 -22.81
N ILE A 131 22.46 -3.33 -22.51
CA ILE A 131 21.61 -2.48 -21.68
C ILE A 131 20.29 -2.17 -22.36
N CYS A 132 20.26 -1.91 -23.67
CA CYS A 132 19.01 -1.69 -24.40
C CYS A 132 18.09 -2.92 -24.35
N TYR A 133 18.65 -4.12 -24.51
CA TYR A 133 17.88 -5.36 -24.41
C TYR A 133 17.42 -5.63 -22.97
N TYR A 134 18.25 -5.34 -21.99
CA TYR A 134 17.85 -5.42 -20.58
C TYR A 134 16.67 -4.50 -20.28
N LEU A 135 16.73 -3.22 -20.68
CA LEU A 135 15.63 -2.27 -20.49
C LEU A 135 14.37 -2.67 -21.26
N LEU A 136 14.53 -3.21 -22.46
CA LEU A 136 13.43 -3.77 -23.23
C LEU A 136 12.76 -4.93 -22.48
N GLY A 137 13.55 -5.79 -21.84
CA GLY A 137 13.06 -6.85 -20.96
C GLY A 137 12.25 -6.32 -19.76
N GLU A 138 12.71 -5.23 -19.12
CA GLU A 138 11.96 -4.57 -18.04
C GLU A 138 10.61 -4.05 -18.55
N VAL A 139 10.55 -3.41 -19.72
CA VAL A 139 9.30 -2.92 -20.31
C VAL A 139 8.32 -4.06 -20.59
N TRP A 140 8.78 -5.15 -21.21
CA TRP A 140 7.93 -6.29 -21.50
C TRP A 140 7.44 -7.00 -20.24
N ARG A 141 8.27 -7.08 -19.20
CA ARG A 141 7.88 -7.62 -17.90
C ARG A 141 6.77 -6.78 -17.25
N GLU A 142 6.90 -5.44 -17.25
CA GLU A 142 5.85 -4.54 -16.73
C GLU A 142 4.54 -4.66 -17.52
N LYS A 143 4.62 -4.90 -18.82
CA LYS A 143 3.46 -5.22 -19.68
C LYS A 143 2.92 -6.63 -19.47
N LYS A 144 3.62 -7.48 -18.70
CA LYS A 144 3.32 -8.90 -18.47
C LYS A 144 3.44 -9.78 -19.72
N GLU A 145 4.15 -9.30 -20.72
CA GLU A 145 4.51 -10.05 -21.93
C GLU A 145 5.78 -10.85 -21.64
N TYR A 146 5.65 -11.88 -20.83
CA TYR A 146 6.78 -12.60 -20.23
C TYR A 146 7.68 -13.28 -21.27
N ASP A 147 7.10 -13.85 -22.34
CA ASP A 147 7.88 -14.49 -23.40
C ASP A 147 8.81 -13.47 -24.09
N LEU A 148 8.32 -12.26 -24.36
CA LEU A 148 9.12 -11.20 -24.93
C LEU A 148 10.19 -10.68 -23.95
N ALA A 149 9.88 -10.63 -22.67
CA ALA A 149 10.84 -10.28 -21.63
C ALA A 149 11.98 -11.30 -21.56
N ILE A 150 11.68 -12.61 -21.61
CA ILE A 150 12.67 -13.70 -21.62
C ILE A 150 13.60 -13.58 -22.83
N LEU A 151 13.04 -13.34 -24.02
CA LEU A 151 13.84 -13.15 -25.23
C LEU A 151 14.78 -11.95 -25.10
N ALA A 152 14.29 -10.84 -24.58
CA ALA A 152 15.08 -9.62 -24.42
C ALA A 152 16.21 -9.80 -23.37
N TYR A 153 15.91 -10.36 -22.19
CA TYR A 153 16.94 -10.67 -21.22
C TYR A 153 17.92 -11.73 -21.71
N GLY A 154 17.44 -12.76 -22.41
CA GLY A 154 18.28 -13.76 -23.05
C GLY A 154 19.29 -13.12 -24.00
N ARG A 155 18.84 -12.16 -24.82
CA ARG A 155 19.73 -11.42 -25.72
C ARG A 155 20.75 -10.55 -24.98
N ALA A 156 20.35 -9.91 -23.88
CA ALA A 156 21.28 -9.16 -23.02
C ALA A 156 22.36 -10.07 -22.41
N ILE A 157 22.00 -11.29 -21.98
CA ILE A 157 22.92 -12.30 -21.43
C ILE A 157 23.88 -12.81 -22.52
N GLU A 158 23.39 -13.11 -23.73
CA GLU A 158 24.24 -13.52 -24.84
C GLU A 158 25.34 -12.50 -25.14
N LEU A 159 25.01 -11.20 -25.05
CA LEU A 159 25.94 -10.11 -25.28
C LEU A 159 26.91 -9.87 -24.11
N THR A 160 26.48 -10.20 -22.87
CA THR A 160 27.30 -10.03 -21.66
C THR A 160 26.96 -11.13 -20.64
N GLN A 161 27.65 -12.26 -20.74
CA GLN A 161 27.39 -13.45 -19.93
C GLN A 161 27.62 -13.25 -18.43
N ASN A 162 28.58 -12.42 -18.03
CA ASN A 162 28.98 -12.22 -16.63
C ASN A 162 28.27 -11.04 -15.96
N ASN A 163 27.00 -10.80 -16.27
CA ASN A 163 26.20 -9.79 -15.59
C ASN A 163 25.13 -10.45 -14.70
N HIS A 164 25.37 -10.46 -13.40
CA HIS A 164 24.47 -11.07 -12.41
C HIS A 164 23.06 -10.46 -12.44
N LEU A 165 22.94 -9.17 -12.78
CA LEU A 165 21.64 -8.49 -12.81
C LEU A 165 20.74 -9.07 -13.90
N PHE A 166 21.27 -9.38 -15.08
CA PHE A 166 20.48 -9.92 -16.18
C PHE A 166 19.94 -11.31 -15.85
N HIS A 167 20.80 -12.18 -15.27
CA HIS A 167 20.37 -13.50 -14.78
C HIS A 167 19.31 -13.38 -13.66
N LYS A 168 19.51 -12.45 -12.72
CA LYS A 168 18.54 -12.20 -11.64
C LYS A 168 17.18 -11.77 -12.20
N LYS A 169 17.15 -10.87 -13.15
CA LYS A 169 15.90 -10.38 -13.75
C LYS A 169 15.20 -11.43 -14.61
N LEU A 170 15.95 -12.26 -15.31
CA LEU A 170 15.41 -13.43 -16.01
C LEU A 170 14.77 -14.41 -15.00
N GLY A 171 15.42 -14.63 -13.85
CA GLY A 171 14.86 -15.42 -12.74
C GLY A 171 13.56 -14.83 -12.19
N ASP A 172 13.46 -13.51 -12.07
CA ASP A 172 12.24 -12.84 -11.62
C ASP A 172 11.05 -13.15 -12.57
N VAL A 173 11.27 -13.10 -13.87
CA VAL A 173 10.23 -13.41 -14.87
C VAL A 173 9.78 -14.87 -14.76
N TRP A 174 10.73 -15.82 -14.68
CA TRP A 174 10.39 -17.22 -14.51
C TRP A 174 9.63 -17.49 -13.19
N GLN A 175 9.98 -16.77 -12.13
CA GLN A 175 9.26 -16.84 -10.85
C GLN A 175 7.84 -16.28 -10.98
N GLU A 176 7.63 -15.16 -11.70
CA GLU A 176 6.31 -14.58 -11.96
C GLU A 176 5.43 -15.51 -12.80
N MET A 177 6.01 -16.25 -13.74
CA MET A 177 5.34 -17.31 -14.52
C MET A 177 5.09 -18.60 -13.73
N GLY A 178 5.59 -18.73 -12.50
CA GLY A 178 5.48 -19.93 -11.68
C GLY A 178 6.45 -21.07 -12.05
N LYS A 179 7.40 -20.85 -12.95
CA LYS A 179 8.43 -21.81 -13.37
C LYS A 179 9.60 -21.79 -12.36
N LEU A 180 9.33 -22.28 -11.14
CA LEU A 180 10.22 -22.07 -10.00
C LEU A 180 11.60 -22.72 -10.16
N ASP A 181 11.70 -23.89 -10.78
CA ASP A 181 12.98 -24.59 -10.93
C ASP A 181 13.92 -23.84 -11.92
N VAL A 182 13.35 -23.26 -12.99
CA VAL A 182 14.11 -22.43 -13.91
C VAL A 182 14.54 -21.12 -13.24
N ALA A 183 13.68 -20.53 -12.42
CA ALA A 183 14.01 -19.33 -11.65
C ALA A 183 15.18 -19.59 -10.67
N ILE A 184 15.18 -20.75 -9.98
CA ILE A 184 16.29 -21.17 -9.11
C ILE A 184 17.61 -21.17 -9.87
N SER A 185 17.67 -21.85 -11.02
CA SER A 185 18.89 -21.92 -11.83
C SER A 185 19.39 -20.54 -12.26
N CYS A 186 18.47 -19.62 -12.60
CA CYS A 186 18.84 -18.25 -12.94
C CYS A 186 19.40 -17.47 -11.74
N TYR A 187 18.82 -17.62 -10.54
CA TYR A 187 19.34 -16.97 -9.34
C TYR A 187 20.67 -17.57 -8.87
N GLU A 188 20.85 -18.89 -8.97
CA GLU A 188 22.10 -19.56 -8.67
C GLU A 188 23.21 -19.05 -9.60
N LYS A 189 22.93 -18.90 -10.90
CA LYS A 189 23.89 -18.32 -11.84
C LYS A 189 24.21 -16.85 -11.52
N ALA A 190 23.23 -16.07 -11.13
CA ALA A 190 23.45 -14.69 -10.69
C ALA A 190 24.34 -14.63 -9.42
N ILE A 191 24.15 -15.55 -8.47
CA ILE A 191 24.95 -15.66 -7.24
C ILE A 191 26.37 -16.16 -7.55
N GLU A 192 26.53 -17.10 -8.48
CA GLU A 192 27.84 -17.55 -8.95
C GLU A 192 28.68 -16.39 -9.47
N ILE A 193 28.06 -15.49 -10.25
CA ILE A 193 28.72 -14.29 -10.79
C ILE A 193 28.98 -13.26 -9.69
N ASN A 194 28.03 -13.06 -8.76
CA ASN A 194 28.16 -12.14 -7.62
C ASN A 194 27.74 -12.81 -6.31
N PRO A 195 28.68 -13.41 -5.57
CA PRO A 195 28.38 -14.07 -4.29
C PRO A 195 27.80 -13.16 -3.20
N ASN A 196 27.89 -11.84 -3.36
CA ASN A 196 27.31 -10.87 -2.43
C ASN A 196 25.95 -10.32 -2.91
N LEU A 197 25.27 -11.05 -3.80
CA LEU A 197 23.97 -10.64 -4.33
C LEU A 197 22.84 -10.93 -3.32
N PHE A 198 22.56 -9.97 -2.46
CA PHE A 198 21.49 -10.06 -1.45
C PHE A 198 20.15 -10.53 -2.03
N TRP A 199 19.69 -9.89 -3.11
CA TRP A 199 18.41 -10.21 -3.73
C TRP A 199 18.34 -11.59 -4.37
N GLY A 200 19.48 -12.16 -4.76
CA GLY A 200 19.57 -13.54 -5.25
C GLY A 200 19.22 -14.53 -4.15
N TYR A 201 19.90 -14.44 -3.02
CA TYR A 201 19.64 -15.30 -1.86
C TYR A 201 18.23 -15.10 -1.29
N TYR A 202 17.78 -13.85 -1.20
CA TYR A 202 16.42 -13.55 -0.74
C TYR A 202 15.36 -14.20 -1.63
N SER A 203 15.51 -14.13 -2.96
CA SER A 203 14.60 -14.75 -3.92
C SER A 203 14.62 -16.28 -3.85
N LEU A 204 15.80 -16.89 -3.72
CA LEU A 204 15.92 -18.34 -3.50
C LEU A 204 15.19 -18.78 -2.23
N GLY A 205 15.42 -18.09 -1.11
CA GLY A 205 14.71 -18.36 0.14
C GLY A 205 13.19 -18.29 0.00
N ASN A 206 12.69 -17.30 -0.73
CA ASN A 206 11.25 -17.17 -1.01
C ASN A 206 10.70 -18.32 -1.89
N ILE A 207 11.47 -18.78 -2.87
CA ILE A 207 11.07 -19.93 -3.70
C ILE A 207 11.08 -21.20 -2.89
N TYR A 208 12.14 -21.49 -2.13
CA TYR A 208 12.21 -22.67 -1.27
C TYR A 208 11.11 -22.68 -0.22
N THR A 209 10.75 -21.51 0.34
CA THR A 209 9.58 -21.38 1.23
C THR A 209 8.29 -21.77 0.53
N LYS A 210 8.08 -21.37 -0.74
CA LYS A 210 6.90 -21.77 -1.54
C LYS A 210 6.87 -23.28 -1.83
N GLN A 211 8.05 -23.89 -2.04
CA GLN A 211 8.21 -25.32 -2.24
C GLN A 211 8.21 -26.12 -0.93
N GLN A 212 8.09 -25.47 0.23
CA GLN A 212 8.20 -26.06 1.58
C GLN A 212 9.54 -26.73 1.87
N LYS A 213 10.59 -26.34 1.18
CA LYS A 213 11.97 -26.74 1.38
C LYS A 213 12.59 -25.83 2.44
N TRP A 214 12.28 -26.15 3.71
CA TRP A 214 12.58 -25.24 4.83
C TRP A 214 14.08 -25.10 5.12
N ASP A 215 14.86 -26.19 4.96
CA ASP A 215 16.31 -26.15 5.22
C ASP A 215 17.03 -25.29 4.20
N GLU A 216 16.68 -25.44 2.94
CA GLU A 216 17.23 -24.65 1.85
C GLU A 216 16.79 -23.18 1.96
N ALA A 217 15.55 -22.94 2.41
CA ALA A 217 15.05 -21.59 2.65
C ALA A 217 15.85 -20.90 3.77
N ILE A 218 16.08 -21.59 4.90
CA ILE A 218 16.88 -21.09 6.02
C ILE A 218 18.31 -20.79 5.55
N ALA A 219 18.96 -21.73 4.86
CA ALA A 219 20.32 -21.54 4.38
C ALA A 219 20.45 -20.32 3.43
N ALA A 220 19.49 -20.13 2.54
CA ALA A 220 19.46 -18.98 1.65
C ALA A 220 19.23 -17.66 2.41
N TYR A 221 18.28 -17.62 3.35
CA TYR A 221 18.03 -16.44 4.16
C TYR A 221 19.22 -16.11 5.08
N ASP A 222 19.89 -17.11 5.66
CA ASP A 222 21.10 -16.89 6.48
C ASP A 222 22.22 -16.23 5.67
N LYS A 223 22.45 -16.67 4.42
CA LYS A 223 23.38 -15.96 3.52
C LYS A 223 22.96 -14.53 3.26
N ALA A 224 21.68 -14.29 3.06
CA ALA A 224 21.17 -12.93 2.88
C ALA A 224 21.35 -12.07 4.15
N THR A 225 21.21 -12.62 5.38
CA THR A 225 21.43 -11.85 6.63
C THR A 225 22.89 -11.43 6.80
N ILE A 226 23.84 -12.24 6.34
CA ILE A 226 25.26 -11.89 6.37
C ILE A 226 25.53 -10.66 5.47
N ILE A 227 24.89 -10.62 4.30
CA ILE A 227 25.08 -9.53 3.33
C ILE A 227 24.37 -8.25 3.77
N ASN A 228 23.12 -8.35 4.25
CA ASN A 228 22.35 -7.22 4.74
C ASN A 228 21.67 -7.51 6.08
N PRO A 229 22.40 -7.36 7.20
CA PRO A 229 21.89 -7.66 8.54
C PRO A 229 20.80 -6.68 9.04
N LYS A 230 20.56 -5.55 8.33
CA LYS A 230 19.57 -4.55 8.74
C LYS A 230 18.21 -4.74 8.06
N PHE A 231 18.06 -5.71 7.17
CA PHE A 231 16.81 -5.91 6.45
C PHE A 231 15.81 -6.71 7.29
N HIS A 232 14.98 -6.03 8.05
CA HIS A 232 14.07 -6.60 9.06
C HIS A 232 13.12 -7.68 8.52
N GLN A 233 12.63 -7.55 7.26
CA GLN A 233 11.72 -8.53 6.66
C GLN A 233 12.35 -9.91 6.52
N LEU A 234 13.67 -9.99 6.33
CA LEU A 234 14.38 -11.25 6.21
C LEU A 234 14.27 -12.08 7.48
N TYR A 235 14.44 -11.44 8.64
CA TYR A 235 14.28 -12.10 9.93
C TYR A 235 12.85 -12.58 10.19
N PHE A 236 11.86 -11.88 9.65
CA PHE A 236 10.49 -12.38 9.68
C PHE A 236 10.33 -13.67 8.86
N TYR A 237 10.90 -13.75 7.65
CA TYR A 237 10.84 -14.96 6.82
C TYR A 237 11.64 -16.10 7.42
N LEU A 238 12.80 -15.84 8.01
CA LEU A 238 13.56 -16.81 8.81
C LEU A 238 12.73 -17.34 9.97
N GLY A 239 12.08 -16.47 10.72
CA GLY A 239 11.21 -16.88 11.82
C GLY A 239 10.09 -17.79 11.35
N ASN A 240 9.47 -17.52 10.19
CA ASN A 240 8.47 -18.40 9.60
C ASN A 240 9.06 -19.76 9.21
N ALA A 241 10.24 -19.81 8.61
CA ALA A 241 10.89 -21.07 8.22
C ALA A 241 11.26 -21.91 9.44
N PHE A 242 11.85 -21.31 10.49
CA PHE A 242 12.10 -21.98 11.77
C PHE A 242 10.83 -22.49 12.44
N LEU A 243 9.73 -21.70 12.40
CA LEU A 243 8.46 -22.10 12.96
C LEU A 243 7.89 -23.35 12.26
N HIS A 244 8.00 -23.45 10.94
CA HIS A 244 7.59 -24.63 10.19
C HIS A 244 8.46 -25.87 10.49
N LYS A 245 9.72 -25.68 10.90
CA LYS A 245 10.60 -26.75 11.39
C LYS A 245 10.43 -27.03 12.88
N VAL A 246 9.47 -26.40 13.56
CA VAL A 246 9.22 -26.53 15.00
C VAL A 246 10.46 -26.11 15.85
N GLN A 247 11.31 -25.27 15.30
CA GLN A 247 12.48 -24.69 15.96
C GLN A 247 12.08 -23.38 16.65
N HIS A 248 11.37 -23.48 17.78
CA HIS A 248 10.68 -22.36 18.42
C HIS A 248 11.64 -21.26 18.90
N ASP A 249 12.79 -21.63 19.49
CA ASP A 249 13.75 -20.64 20.01
C ASP A 249 14.38 -19.80 18.90
N GLN A 250 14.75 -20.45 17.77
CA GLN A 250 15.26 -19.72 16.61
C GLN A 250 14.18 -18.84 15.99
N ALA A 251 12.93 -19.30 15.91
CA ALA A 251 11.81 -18.52 15.44
C ALA A 251 11.57 -17.26 16.30
N ILE A 252 11.59 -17.42 17.64
CA ILE A 252 11.47 -16.31 18.60
C ILE A 252 12.59 -15.29 18.38
N ASN A 253 13.83 -15.73 18.34
CA ASN A 253 15.00 -14.85 18.17
C ASN A 253 14.94 -14.09 16.85
N ALA A 254 14.56 -14.75 15.76
CA ALA A 254 14.40 -14.12 14.46
C ALA A 254 13.28 -13.06 14.48
N TYR A 255 12.11 -13.36 15.03
CA TYR A 255 11.01 -12.42 15.14
C TYR A 255 11.33 -11.21 16.03
N LEU A 256 11.97 -11.43 17.18
CA LEU A 256 12.40 -10.33 18.06
C LEU A 256 13.44 -9.44 17.37
N THR A 257 14.34 -10.03 16.58
CA THR A 257 15.30 -9.27 15.77
C THR A 257 14.60 -8.43 14.70
N ALA A 258 13.60 -8.98 14.00
CA ALA A 258 12.81 -8.23 13.03
C ALA A 258 12.14 -7.01 13.67
N ILE A 259 11.49 -7.19 14.82
CA ILE A 259 10.82 -6.13 15.58
C ILE A 259 11.85 -5.08 16.05
N LYS A 260 12.99 -5.51 16.59
CA LYS A 260 14.06 -4.61 17.06
C LYS A 260 14.61 -3.75 15.94
N LEU A 261 14.82 -4.32 14.75
CA LEU A 261 15.35 -3.59 13.60
C LEU A 261 14.38 -2.54 13.06
N LYS A 262 13.08 -2.79 13.13
CA LYS A 262 12.06 -1.84 12.68
C LYS A 262 10.82 -1.86 13.59
N PRO A 263 10.87 -1.29 14.77
CA PRO A 263 9.75 -1.27 15.70
C PRO A 263 8.55 -0.45 15.17
N GLU A 264 8.78 0.50 14.27
CA GLU A 264 7.74 1.30 13.59
C GLU A 264 6.97 0.54 12.50
N HIS A 265 7.27 -0.73 12.29
CA HIS A 265 6.51 -1.54 11.33
C HIS A 265 5.19 -2.01 11.96
N PRO A 266 4.09 -2.12 11.20
CA PRO A 266 2.78 -2.55 11.72
C PRO A 266 2.73 -4.07 11.95
N TRP A 267 3.58 -4.58 12.87
CA TRP A 267 3.74 -6.00 13.16
C TRP A 267 2.45 -6.68 13.61
N PHE A 268 1.66 -5.99 14.44
CA PHE A 268 0.44 -6.57 15.01
C PHE A 268 -0.72 -6.63 14.02
N SER A 269 -0.83 -5.67 13.13
CA SER A 269 -1.92 -5.63 12.14
C SER A 269 -1.67 -6.53 10.94
N ASN A 270 -0.42 -6.62 10.48
CA ASN A 270 -0.09 -7.28 9.21
C ASN A 270 0.45 -8.71 9.38
N TYR A 271 0.95 -9.06 10.57
CA TYR A 271 1.64 -10.33 10.83
C TYR A 271 1.01 -11.13 11.97
N SER A 272 -0.26 -11.44 11.83
CA SER A 272 -1.05 -12.12 12.87
C SER A 272 -0.47 -13.48 13.32
N THR A 273 0.22 -14.20 12.43
CA THR A 273 0.86 -15.49 12.76
C THR A 273 2.03 -15.28 13.72
N LEU A 274 2.91 -14.33 13.41
CA LEU A 274 4.03 -13.93 14.28
C LEU A 274 3.51 -13.56 15.67
N TRP A 275 2.51 -12.68 15.70
CA TRP A 275 1.95 -12.17 16.93
C TRP A 275 1.36 -13.29 17.80
N LYS A 276 0.47 -14.11 17.24
CA LYS A 276 -0.15 -15.23 17.95
C LYS A 276 0.90 -16.22 18.48
N PHE A 277 1.92 -16.50 17.69
CA PHE A 277 3.02 -17.37 18.11
C PHE A 277 3.77 -16.76 19.31
N LEU A 278 4.23 -15.51 19.22
CA LEU A 278 4.96 -14.85 20.32
C LEU A 278 4.12 -14.75 21.60
N VAL A 279 2.82 -14.48 21.49
CA VAL A 279 1.88 -14.51 22.63
C VAL A 279 1.81 -15.90 23.24
N SER A 280 1.63 -16.95 22.43
CA SER A 280 1.56 -18.34 22.91
C SER A 280 2.85 -18.82 23.57
N GLN A 281 3.99 -18.24 23.23
CA GLN A 281 5.30 -18.53 23.80
C GLN A 281 5.67 -17.61 24.99
N GLY A 282 4.73 -16.80 25.49
CA GLY A 282 4.96 -15.93 26.64
C GLY A 282 5.91 -14.76 26.40
N GLN A 283 6.14 -14.35 25.14
CA GLN A 283 7.14 -13.34 24.77
C GLN A 283 6.65 -11.89 24.91
N LEU A 284 5.52 -11.65 25.54
CA LEU A 284 4.95 -10.30 25.67
C LEU A 284 5.82 -9.34 26.49
N GLN A 285 6.45 -9.81 27.59
CA GLN A 285 7.29 -8.96 28.44
C GLN A 285 8.59 -8.53 27.76
N PRO A 286 9.37 -9.40 27.07
CA PRO A 286 10.50 -8.98 26.25
C PRO A 286 10.13 -7.95 25.19
N ILE A 287 8.98 -8.14 24.51
CA ILE A 287 8.50 -7.22 23.46
C ILE A 287 8.09 -5.88 24.07
N LEU A 288 7.43 -5.88 25.23
CA LEU A 288 7.07 -4.66 25.97
C LEU A 288 8.31 -3.79 26.23
N LYS A 289 9.39 -4.39 26.78
CA LYS A 289 10.66 -3.70 27.04
C LYS A 289 11.26 -3.13 25.75
N LEU A 290 11.20 -3.88 24.65
CA LEU A 290 11.71 -3.46 23.36
C LEU A 290 10.97 -2.19 22.87
N TYR A 291 9.64 -2.16 22.93
CA TYR A 291 8.85 -1.01 22.51
C TYR A 291 8.97 0.17 23.48
N GLN A 292 9.10 -0.05 24.78
CA GLN A 292 9.42 1.01 25.75
C GLN A 292 10.75 1.70 25.43
N ASN A 293 11.76 0.95 24.99
CA ASN A 293 13.01 1.53 24.54
C ASN A 293 12.86 2.25 23.18
N ALA A 294 12.11 1.68 22.26
CA ALA A 294 11.86 2.30 20.96
C ALA A 294 11.13 3.65 21.08
N THR A 295 10.15 3.77 21.99
CA THR A 295 9.45 5.04 22.24
C THR A 295 10.33 6.10 22.92
N LYS A 296 11.32 5.68 23.73
CA LYS A 296 12.33 6.61 24.27
C LYS A 296 13.26 7.14 23.19
N LEU A 297 13.65 6.31 22.22
CA LEU A 297 14.53 6.69 21.11
C LEU A 297 13.79 7.54 20.06
N ASN A 298 12.52 7.25 19.83
CA ASN A 298 11.68 7.99 18.89
C ASN A 298 10.32 8.35 19.54
N PRO A 299 10.27 9.42 20.37
CA PRO A 299 9.07 9.82 21.10
C PRO A 299 7.92 10.30 20.21
N ASN A 300 8.18 10.59 18.94
CA ASN A 300 7.16 11.03 17.99
C ASN A 300 6.60 9.89 17.12
N SER A 301 7.04 8.65 17.31
CA SER A 301 6.62 7.52 16.48
C SER A 301 5.20 7.06 16.83
N VAL A 302 4.23 7.33 15.96
CA VAL A 302 2.84 6.90 16.11
C VAL A 302 2.74 5.37 16.23
N LEU A 303 3.42 4.63 15.35
CA LEU A 303 3.30 3.17 15.29
C LEU A 303 3.94 2.47 16.50
N CYS A 304 5.02 3.00 17.07
CA CYS A 304 5.60 2.45 18.31
C CYS A 304 4.61 2.54 19.47
N TYR A 305 3.91 3.66 19.60
CA TYR A 305 2.90 3.83 20.65
C TYR A 305 1.65 2.98 20.41
N VAL A 306 1.19 2.84 19.16
CA VAL A 306 0.10 1.92 18.82
C VAL A 306 0.47 0.48 19.18
N ASN A 307 1.65 0.02 18.76
CA ASN A 307 2.13 -1.33 19.05
C ASN A 307 2.27 -1.56 20.56
N LEU A 308 2.76 -0.57 21.31
CA LEU A 308 2.86 -0.64 22.76
C LEU A 308 1.48 -0.77 23.42
N GLY A 309 0.49 -0.02 22.95
CA GLY A 309 -0.91 -0.15 23.38
C GLY A 309 -1.50 -1.53 23.10
N GLU A 310 -1.21 -2.14 21.93
CA GLU A 310 -1.63 -3.51 21.61
C GLU A 310 -1.03 -4.54 22.58
N ILE A 311 0.28 -4.44 22.88
CA ILE A 311 0.96 -5.34 23.83
C ILE A 311 0.33 -5.24 25.22
N LEU A 312 0.10 -4.02 25.71
CA LEU A 312 -0.50 -3.80 27.03
C LEU A 312 -1.95 -4.28 27.07
N THR A 313 -2.67 -4.15 25.96
CA THR A 313 -4.01 -4.70 25.82
C THR A 313 -4.02 -6.22 25.97
N GLU A 314 -3.09 -6.92 25.34
CA GLU A 314 -2.94 -8.38 25.46
C GLU A 314 -2.46 -8.82 26.87
N LEU A 315 -1.67 -7.98 27.53
CA LEU A 315 -1.28 -8.18 28.94
C LEU A 315 -2.40 -7.88 29.95
N GLY A 316 -3.57 -7.38 29.48
CA GLY A 316 -4.69 -7.00 30.34
C GLY A 316 -4.52 -5.63 31.02
N ASN A 317 -3.45 -4.90 30.74
CA ASN A 317 -3.22 -3.56 31.32
C ASN A 317 -3.91 -2.49 30.46
N ILE A 318 -5.23 -2.45 30.54
CA ILE A 318 -6.09 -1.61 29.69
C ILE A 318 -5.84 -0.12 29.91
N ASP A 319 -5.66 0.34 31.14
CA ASP A 319 -5.46 1.77 31.44
C ASP A 319 -4.15 2.29 30.87
N ALA A 320 -3.06 1.52 30.98
CA ALA A 320 -1.81 1.88 30.35
C ALA A 320 -1.92 1.85 28.80
N ALA A 321 -2.65 0.88 28.23
CA ALA A 321 -2.90 0.82 26.80
C ALA A 321 -3.63 2.08 26.30
N ILE A 322 -4.66 2.54 27.02
CA ILE A 322 -5.40 3.77 26.74
C ILE A 322 -4.45 4.97 26.67
N THR A 323 -3.56 5.11 27.66
CA THR A 323 -2.59 6.21 27.72
C THR A 323 -1.69 6.23 26.47
N TYR A 324 -1.19 5.08 26.04
CA TYR A 324 -0.32 4.99 24.87
C TYR A 324 -1.07 5.20 23.55
N TYR A 325 -2.31 4.74 23.40
CA TYR A 325 -3.13 5.08 22.23
C TYR A 325 -3.43 6.58 22.16
N GLN A 326 -3.69 7.23 23.30
CA GLN A 326 -3.88 8.68 23.35
C GLN A 326 -2.60 9.43 22.94
N THR A 327 -1.43 8.95 23.36
CA THR A 327 -0.13 9.50 22.93
C THR A 327 0.08 9.31 21.42
N ALA A 328 -0.28 8.14 20.87
CA ALA A 328 -0.24 7.90 19.44
C ALA A 328 -1.15 8.86 18.66
N CYS A 329 -2.37 9.12 19.16
CA CYS A 329 -3.27 10.13 18.59
C CYS A 329 -2.64 11.52 18.60
N TYR A 330 -2.07 11.94 19.74
CA TYR A 330 -1.37 13.22 19.86
C TYR A 330 -0.27 13.35 18.82
N ASN A 331 0.63 12.37 18.73
CA ASN A 331 1.74 12.40 17.79
C ASN A 331 1.26 12.45 16.33
N LYS A 332 0.21 11.70 16.00
CA LYS A 332 -0.36 11.70 14.65
C LYS A 332 -0.89 13.09 14.26
N ILE A 333 -1.63 13.73 15.16
CA ILE A 333 -2.25 15.02 14.88
C ILE A 333 -1.20 16.14 14.90
N SER A 334 -0.22 16.09 15.81
CA SER A 334 0.89 17.04 15.82
C SER A 334 1.66 17.05 14.50
N GLN A 335 1.74 15.92 13.81
CA GLN A 335 2.39 15.81 12.51
C GLN A 335 1.52 16.29 11.35
N SER A 336 0.20 16.01 11.40
CA SER A 336 -0.73 16.29 10.29
C SER A 336 -1.46 17.64 10.43
N HIS A 337 -1.75 18.07 11.65
CA HIS A 337 -2.54 19.26 11.98
C HIS A 337 -1.94 19.99 13.22
N PRO A 338 -0.72 20.51 13.15
CA PRO A 338 -0.03 21.08 14.32
C PRO A 338 -0.80 22.21 14.99
N THR A 339 -1.46 23.08 14.23
CA THR A 339 -2.27 24.19 14.75
C THR A 339 -3.46 23.72 15.61
N LEU A 340 -4.01 22.54 15.33
CA LEU A 340 -5.09 21.94 16.11
C LEU A 340 -4.61 21.54 17.51
N VAL A 341 -3.37 21.09 17.61
CA VAL A 341 -2.77 20.67 18.89
C VAL A 341 -2.42 21.89 19.73
N GLU A 342 -1.82 22.92 19.14
CA GLU A 342 -1.41 24.15 19.83
C GLU A 342 -2.61 24.91 20.43
N GLN A 343 -3.72 24.96 19.72
CA GLN A 343 -4.88 25.76 20.10
C GLN A 343 -5.93 25.02 20.93
N ASN A 344 -6.08 23.72 20.77
CA ASN A 344 -7.29 23.00 21.21
C ASN A 344 -7.08 21.60 21.76
N TRP A 345 -5.83 21.14 22.00
CA TRP A 345 -5.62 19.82 22.57
C TRP A 345 -6.04 19.79 24.04
N ASN A 346 -7.33 19.51 24.27
CA ASN A 346 -7.86 19.33 25.62
C ASN A 346 -8.30 17.88 25.81
N SER A 347 -7.85 17.23 26.87
CA SER A 347 -8.29 15.88 27.26
C SER A 347 -9.80 15.78 27.52
N GLN A 348 -10.47 16.90 27.77
CA GLN A 348 -11.93 16.99 27.97
C GLN A 348 -12.74 17.05 26.67
N ASN A 349 -12.10 17.21 25.49
CA ASN A 349 -12.79 17.20 24.21
C ASN A 349 -13.38 15.82 23.93
N THR A 350 -14.56 15.80 23.31
CA THR A 350 -15.30 14.57 23.05
C THR A 350 -14.54 13.70 22.04
N ARG A 351 -14.20 12.48 22.44
CA ARG A 351 -13.68 11.44 21.55
C ARG A 351 -14.85 10.57 21.13
N ALA A 352 -15.27 10.64 19.90
CA ALA A 352 -16.35 9.82 19.37
C ALA A 352 -16.26 9.74 17.84
N PRO A 353 -16.58 8.61 17.22
CA PRO A 353 -16.69 8.55 15.77
C PRO A 353 -17.94 9.31 15.30
N ASN A 354 -17.80 10.14 14.28
CA ASN A 354 -18.90 10.76 13.56
C ASN A 354 -19.51 9.78 12.55
N PHE A 355 -18.70 8.84 12.06
CA PHE A 355 -19.13 7.82 11.11
C PHE A 355 -18.43 6.48 11.35
N ILE A 356 -19.07 5.40 10.92
CA ILE A 356 -18.52 4.05 10.95
C ILE A 356 -18.82 3.37 9.60
N ILE A 357 -17.79 2.83 8.94
CA ILE A 357 -17.95 1.94 7.79
C ILE A 357 -18.13 0.51 8.32
N ILE A 358 -19.37 0.04 8.32
CA ILE A 358 -19.74 -1.23 8.97
C ILE A 358 -19.61 -2.46 8.07
N GLY A 359 -19.47 -2.28 6.74
CA GLY A 359 -19.40 -3.41 5.80
C GLY A 359 -19.58 -3.00 4.33
N ALA A 360 -19.63 -4.01 3.43
CA ALA A 360 -19.41 -5.42 3.67
C ALA A 360 -17.92 -5.79 3.45
N GLN A 361 -17.49 -6.85 4.10
CA GLN A 361 -16.12 -7.34 3.93
C GLN A 361 -15.85 -7.73 2.46
N LYS A 362 -14.68 -7.37 1.93
CA LYS A 362 -14.24 -7.60 0.52
C LYS A 362 -15.02 -6.81 -0.55
N SER A 363 -15.72 -5.76 -0.15
CA SER A 363 -16.49 -4.87 -1.04
C SER A 363 -15.83 -3.52 -1.32
N GLY A 364 -14.58 -3.29 -0.88
CA GLY A 364 -13.87 -2.03 -1.15
C GLY A 364 -13.83 -1.04 0.02
N THR A 365 -14.20 -1.46 1.23
CA THR A 365 -14.17 -0.63 2.45
C THR A 365 -12.81 0.00 2.74
N THR A 366 -11.70 -0.64 2.34
CA THR A 366 -10.35 -0.06 2.51
C THR A 366 -10.12 1.13 1.59
N SER A 367 -10.55 1.04 0.32
CA SER A 367 -10.46 2.16 -0.62
C SER A 367 -11.37 3.30 -0.18
N LEU A 368 -12.61 2.98 0.23
CA LEU A 368 -13.56 3.97 0.73
C LEU A 368 -13.01 4.73 1.95
N ALA A 369 -12.50 4.02 2.96
CA ALA A 369 -11.90 4.63 4.13
C ALA A 369 -10.70 5.52 3.75
N ASN A 370 -9.81 5.03 2.89
CA ASN A 370 -8.65 5.80 2.43
C ASN A 370 -9.06 7.07 1.67
N TYR A 371 -10.13 7.02 0.87
CA TYR A 371 -10.62 8.21 0.17
C TYR A 371 -11.24 9.22 1.13
N ILE A 372 -11.96 8.77 2.15
CA ILE A 372 -12.50 9.65 3.20
C ILE A 372 -11.36 10.29 4.00
N ASP A 373 -10.33 9.50 4.36
CA ASP A 373 -9.18 9.97 5.15
C ASP A 373 -8.32 11.03 4.43
N GLN A 374 -8.45 11.17 3.09
CA GLN A 374 -7.78 12.22 2.31
C GLN A 374 -8.50 13.56 2.35
N HIS A 375 -9.72 13.63 2.89
CA HIS A 375 -10.45 14.89 2.99
C HIS A 375 -9.85 15.78 4.09
N PRO A 376 -9.57 17.09 3.84
CA PRO A 376 -8.89 17.97 4.81
C PRO A 376 -9.59 18.11 6.16
N GLN A 377 -10.90 17.93 6.21
CA GLN A 377 -11.70 18.00 7.44
C GLN A 377 -11.86 16.63 8.14
N VAL A 378 -11.19 15.59 7.67
CA VAL A 378 -11.24 14.26 8.30
C VAL A 378 -9.94 14.00 9.04
N ILE A 379 -10.03 13.70 10.33
CA ILE A 379 -8.90 13.26 11.13
C ILE A 379 -9.08 11.77 11.41
N PRO A 380 -8.34 10.88 10.73
CA PRO A 380 -8.57 9.45 10.85
C PRO A 380 -8.14 8.92 12.22
N ALA A 381 -8.85 7.91 12.73
CA ALA A 381 -8.44 7.13 13.90
C ALA A 381 -7.02 6.57 13.73
N ILE A 382 -6.33 6.28 14.83
CA ILE A 382 -4.97 5.69 14.77
C ILE A 382 -4.98 4.25 14.27
N LYS A 383 -6.13 3.58 14.33
CA LYS A 383 -6.35 2.22 13.87
C LYS A 383 -7.61 2.14 13.01
N LYS A 384 -7.50 1.59 11.80
CA LYS A 384 -8.64 1.49 10.87
C LYS A 384 -9.73 0.55 11.38
N GLU A 385 -9.35 -0.68 11.78
CA GLU A 385 -10.27 -1.75 12.21
C GLU A 385 -10.06 -2.01 13.70
N THR A 386 -10.94 -1.48 14.54
CA THR A 386 -10.83 -1.64 16.00
C THR A 386 -11.36 -3.00 16.47
N HIS A 387 -12.28 -3.59 15.72
CA HIS A 387 -13.00 -4.83 16.07
C HIS A 387 -13.76 -4.77 17.42
N PHE A 388 -13.89 -3.59 18.00
CA PHE A 388 -14.40 -3.40 19.35
C PHE A 388 -15.83 -3.92 19.55
N TRP A 389 -16.78 -3.50 18.70
CA TRP A 389 -18.21 -3.72 18.95
C TRP A 389 -18.66 -5.18 18.86
N TYR A 390 -17.87 -6.06 18.19
CA TYR A 390 -18.22 -7.48 18.11
C TYR A 390 -17.27 -8.40 18.89
N ARG A 391 -15.98 -8.05 19.01
CA ARG A 391 -14.95 -8.92 19.59
C ARG A 391 -14.42 -8.40 20.92
N ASP A 392 -14.08 -7.11 20.96
CA ASP A 392 -13.26 -6.52 22.02
C ASP A 392 -14.07 -5.65 22.99
N PHE A 393 -15.39 -5.82 23.02
CA PHE A 393 -16.32 -4.99 23.81
C PHE A 393 -16.04 -5.02 25.33
N SER A 394 -15.54 -6.15 25.85
CA SER A 394 -15.16 -6.30 27.26
C SER A 394 -14.00 -5.41 27.71
N LYS A 395 -13.22 -4.84 26.77
CA LYS A 395 -12.12 -3.92 27.07
C LYS A 395 -12.59 -2.53 27.53
N GLY A 396 -13.88 -2.26 27.43
CA GLY A 396 -14.51 -1.01 27.86
C GLY A 396 -14.44 0.11 26.83
N ILE A 397 -15.43 1.03 26.94
CA ILE A 397 -15.59 2.10 25.95
C ILE A 397 -14.40 3.06 25.89
N ASN A 398 -13.72 3.31 27.02
CA ASN A 398 -12.55 4.19 27.06
C ASN A 398 -11.39 3.64 26.23
N TRP A 399 -11.22 2.31 26.19
CA TRP A 399 -10.25 1.67 25.31
C TRP A 399 -10.58 1.94 23.84
N TYR A 400 -11.85 1.83 23.44
CA TYR A 400 -12.28 2.14 22.08
C TYR A 400 -12.04 3.62 21.73
N LEU A 401 -12.46 4.52 22.61
CA LEU A 401 -12.34 5.96 22.41
C LEU A 401 -10.89 6.44 22.33
N ALA A 402 -9.96 5.74 22.97
CA ALA A 402 -8.54 6.07 22.92
C ALA A 402 -7.92 6.01 21.51
N HIS A 403 -8.59 5.32 20.57
CA HIS A 403 -8.16 5.26 19.18
C HIS A 403 -8.54 6.49 18.34
N PHE A 404 -9.37 7.38 18.88
CA PHE A 404 -9.87 8.56 18.18
C PHE A 404 -9.22 9.84 18.73
N PRO A 405 -8.98 10.82 17.87
CA PRO A 405 -8.53 12.14 18.31
C PRO A 405 -9.62 12.87 19.11
N PRO A 406 -9.26 13.70 20.07
CA PRO A 406 -10.21 14.63 20.70
C PRO A 406 -10.51 15.76 19.71
N ILE A 407 -11.72 15.79 19.17
CA ILE A 407 -12.14 16.81 18.22
C ILE A 407 -12.87 17.95 18.96
N PRO A 408 -12.42 19.21 18.80
CA PRO A 408 -13.10 20.37 19.39
C PRO A 408 -14.50 20.54 18.76
N LYS A 409 -15.51 20.80 19.59
CA LYS A 409 -16.91 21.01 19.16
C LYS A 409 -17.11 22.16 18.17
N LEU A 410 -16.21 23.14 18.20
CA LEU A 410 -16.31 24.39 17.41
C LEU A 410 -15.62 24.30 16.03
N GLN A 411 -15.00 23.16 15.70
CA GLN A 411 -14.30 23.00 14.42
C GLN A 411 -15.00 21.93 13.59
N ASN A 412 -15.12 22.19 12.27
CA ASN A 412 -15.81 21.30 11.32
C ASN A 412 -14.98 20.05 10.95
N PHE A 413 -14.24 19.48 11.92
CA PHE A 413 -13.54 18.22 11.73
C PHE A 413 -14.40 17.04 12.15
N ILE A 414 -14.26 15.93 11.45
CA ILE A 414 -14.89 14.65 11.79
C ILE A 414 -13.85 13.53 11.88
N THR A 415 -14.19 12.48 12.59
CA THR A 415 -13.40 11.25 12.68
C THR A 415 -14.29 10.03 12.56
N GLY A 416 -13.71 8.89 12.18
CA GLY A 416 -14.45 7.64 12.09
C GLY A 416 -13.54 6.42 11.96
N GLU A 417 -14.15 5.26 11.85
CA GLU A 417 -13.46 4.00 11.66
C GLU A 417 -14.11 3.14 10.57
N ALA A 418 -13.43 2.05 10.19
CA ALA A 418 -13.93 1.08 9.21
C ALA A 418 -13.65 -0.34 9.67
N THR A 419 -14.63 -0.98 10.30
CA THR A 419 -14.58 -2.40 10.66
C THR A 419 -15.67 -3.16 9.90
N PRO A 420 -15.35 -3.72 8.71
CA PRO A 420 -16.36 -4.30 7.80
C PRO A 420 -17.11 -5.50 8.36
N ASN A 421 -16.60 -6.12 9.38
CA ASN A 421 -17.23 -7.24 10.05
C ASN A 421 -18.46 -6.84 10.87
N TYR A 422 -18.63 -5.58 11.26
CA TYR A 422 -19.77 -5.18 12.09
C TYR A 422 -21.11 -5.51 11.44
N LEU A 423 -21.22 -5.38 10.13
CA LEU A 423 -22.45 -5.66 9.40
C LEU A 423 -23.03 -7.04 9.71
N GLU A 424 -22.17 -8.05 9.85
CA GLU A 424 -22.54 -9.44 10.08
C GLU A 424 -22.94 -9.70 11.54
N TYR A 425 -22.52 -8.85 12.47
CA TYR A 425 -22.73 -9.02 13.91
C TYR A 425 -23.76 -8.02 14.41
N TYR A 426 -25.05 -8.37 14.32
CA TYR A 426 -26.16 -7.46 14.64
C TYR A 426 -26.12 -6.90 16.07
N HIS A 427 -25.55 -7.64 17.03
CA HIS A 427 -25.38 -7.10 18.40
C HIS A 427 -24.43 -5.89 18.43
N SER A 428 -23.56 -5.74 17.42
CA SER A 428 -22.76 -4.52 17.25
C SER A 428 -23.65 -3.31 17.04
N ALA A 429 -24.75 -3.46 16.27
CA ALA A 429 -25.70 -2.38 16.03
C ALA A 429 -26.31 -1.85 17.33
N LYS A 430 -26.79 -2.76 18.21
CA LYS A 430 -27.36 -2.38 19.51
C LYS A 430 -26.35 -1.69 20.42
N ARG A 431 -25.10 -2.22 20.47
CA ARG A 431 -24.02 -1.64 21.26
C ARG A 431 -23.64 -0.25 20.78
N ILE A 432 -23.53 -0.06 19.46
CA ILE A 432 -23.20 1.24 18.85
C ILE A 432 -24.34 2.23 19.12
N TYR A 433 -25.60 1.84 18.87
CA TYR A 433 -26.75 2.71 19.07
C TYR A 433 -26.88 3.21 20.52
N ASN A 434 -26.63 2.35 21.51
CA ASN A 434 -26.68 2.72 22.91
C ASN A 434 -25.62 3.77 23.30
N VAL A 435 -24.51 3.85 22.60
CA VAL A 435 -23.41 4.79 22.90
C VAL A 435 -23.40 5.98 21.94
N PHE A 436 -23.66 5.73 20.65
CA PHE A 436 -23.62 6.72 19.56
C PHE A 436 -24.90 6.69 18.72
N PRO A 437 -26.05 7.09 19.26
CA PRO A 437 -27.33 6.99 18.56
C PRO A 437 -27.40 7.82 17.26
N ASN A 438 -26.55 8.84 17.11
CA ASN A 438 -26.53 9.74 15.97
C ASN A 438 -25.35 9.48 14.99
N VAL A 439 -24.62 8.38 15.14
CA VAL A 439 -23.48 8.07 14.26
C VAL A 439 -23.93 7.76 12.84
N LYS A 440 -23.22 8.28 11.84
CA LYS A 440 -23.48 7.98 10.43
C LYS A 440 -22.87 6.64 10.03
N LEU A 441 -23.64 5.81 9.34
CA LEU A 441 -23.25 4.45 8.97
C LEU A 441 -23.05 4.35 7.45
N LEU A 442 -21.87 3.89 7.05
CA LEU A 442 -21.54 3.69 5.65
C LEU A 442 -21.48 2.19 5.35
N VAL A 443 -22.20 1.80 4.32
CA VAL A 443 -22.24 0.42 3.82
C VAL A 443 -21.90 0.42 2.34
N ILE A 444 -20.98 -0.43 1.94
CA ILE A 444 -20.63 -0.63 0.53
C ILE A 444 -20.85 -2.10 0.18
N PHE A 445 -21.73 -2.37 -0.77
CA PHE A 445 -22.00 -3.69 -1.31
C PHE A 445 -21.28 -3.89 -2.63
N ARG A 446 -20.99 -5.12 -2.96
CA ARG A 446 -20.37 -5.55 -4.20
C ARG A 446 -21.16 -6.74 -4.74
N ASN A 447 -21.10 -6.98 -6.05
CA ASN A 447 -21.64 -8.23 -6.60
C ASN A 447 -21.22 -9.41 -5.71
N PRO A 448 -22.18 -10.16 -5.12
CA PRO A 448 -21.87 -11.15 -4.09
C PRO A 448 -21.01 -12.31 -4.60
N VAL A 449 -21.06 -12.62 -5.91
CA VAL A 449 -20.19 -13.62 -6.54
C VAL A 449 -18.74 -13.10 -6.52
N ASP A 450 -18.50 -11.86 -6.97
CA ASP A 450 -17.16 -11.28 -7.02
C ASP A 450 -16.59 -11.00 -5.61
N ARG A 451 -17.48 -10.76 -4.64
CA ARG A 451 -17.09 -10.67 -3.22
C ARG A 451 -16.60 -12.04 -2.71
N ALA A 452 -17.33 -13.13 -3.00
CA ALA A 452 -16.94 -14.49 -2.60
C ALA A 452 -15.59 -14.90 -3.22
N VAL A 453 -15.38 -14.63 -4.50
CA VAL A 453 -14.09 -14.83 -5.19
C VAL A 453 -12.96 -14.05 -4.50
N SER A 454 -13.21 -12.78 -4.20
CA SER A 454 -12.22 -11.93 -3.53
C SER A 454 -11.85 -12.44 -2.13
N GLN A 455 -12.82 -13.00 -1.41
CA GLN A 455 -12.58 -13.59 -0.09
C GLN A 455 -11.77 -14.88 -0.19
N TYR A 456 -12.13 -15.77 -1.12
CA TYR A 456 -11.43 -17.03 -1.34
C TYR A 456 -9.94 -16.77 -1.64
N TYR A 457 -9.62 -15.95 -2.64
CA TYR A 457 -8.22 -15.66 -2.98
C TYR A 457 -7.47 -14.94 -1.86
N HIS A 458 -8.17 -14.16 -1.04
CA HIS A 458 -7.55 -13.61 0.15
C HIS A 458 -7.15 -14.70 1.14
N TRP A 459 -8.00 -15.71 1.38
CA TRP A 459 -7.72 -16.79 2.33
C TRP A 459 -6.67 -17.77 1.80
N VAL A 460 -6.68 -18.05 0.50
CA VAL A 460 -5.58 -18.78 -0.16
C VAL A 460 -4.24 -18.07 0.04
N ARG A 461 -4.20 -16.74 -0.18
CA ARG A 461 -2.99 -15.94 -0.01
C ARG A 461 -2.43 -15.99 1.42
N ILE A 462 -3.29 -16.04 2.43
CA ILE A 462 -2.88 -16.13 3.84
C ILE A 462 -2.85 -17.57 4.36
N LYS A 463 -2.85 -18.56 3.45
CA LYS A 463 -2.76 -20.00 3.74
C LYS A 463 -3.83 -20.51 4.72
N ARG A 464 -5.05 -19.99 4.62
CA ARG A 464 -6.22 -20.41 5.40
C ARG A 464 -7.22 -21.24 4.58
N GLU A 465 -7.02 -21.35 3.27
CA GLU A 465 -7.82 -22.17 2.37
C GLU A 465 -6.88 -22.87 1.39
N GLU A 466 -7.00 -24.19 1.31
CA GLU A 466 -6.19 -25.05 0.45
C GLU A 466 -7.04 -25.78 -0.61
N ARG A 467 -8.35 -25.84 -0.38
CA ARG A 467 -9.28 -26.47 -1.32
C ARG A 467 -9.45 -25.60 -2.57
N SER A 468 -9.81 -26.18 -3.69
CA SER A 468 -10.19 -25.40 -4.87
C SER A 468 -11.46 -24.58 -4.61
N PHE A 469 -11.62 -23.46 -5.33
CA PHE A 469 -12.81 -22.61 -5.21
C PHE A 469 -14.12 -23.40 -5.42
N GLU A 470 -14.15 -24.28 -6.40
CA GLU A 470 -15.31 -25.13 -6.67
C GLU A 470 -15.69 -25.99 -5.48
N LYS A 471 -14.73 -26.78 -4.96
CA LYS A 471 -14.97 -27.66 -3.80
C LYS A 471 -15.47 -26.86 -2.58
N THR A 472 -14.91 -25.67 -2.38
CA THR A 472 -15.29 -24.78 -1.28
C THR A 472 -16.73 -24.30 -1.43
N ILE A 473 -17.10 -23.84 -2.63
CA ILE A 473 -18.45 -23.36 -2.94
C ILE A 473 -19.48 -24.49 -2.90
N ASP A 474 -19.14 -25.66 -3.44
CA ASP A 474 -20.05 -26.82 -3.45
C ASP A 474 -20.36 -27.28 -2.02
N SER A 475 -19.36 -27.37 -1.15
CA SER A 475 -19.56 -27.71 0.26
C SER A 475 -20.46 -26.70 0.97
N GLU A 476 -20.29 -25.41 0.71
CA GLU A 476 -21.08 -24.36 1.36
C GLU A 476 -22.52 -24.33 0.82
N LEU A 477 -22.72 -24.48 -0.50
CA LEU A 477 -24.06 -24.54 -1.10
C LEU A 477 -24.85 -25.76 -0.58
N GLU A 478 -24.22 -26.93 -0.53
CA GLU A 478 -24.86 -28.13 -0.01
C GLU A 478 -25.33 -27.95 1.44
N MET A 479 -24.50 -27.33 2.26
CA MET A 479 -24.81 -27.01 3.65
C MET A 479 -25.97 -26.02 3.77
N LEU A 480 -25.99 -24.97 2.95
CA LEU A 480 -27.06 -23.96 2.93
C LEU A 480 -28.39 -24.56 2.49
N LEU A 481 -28.38 -25.44 1.49
CA LEU A 481 -29.57 -26.12 0.98
C LEU A 481 -30.13 -27.14 1.97
N LYS A 482 -29.28 -27.79 2.77
CA LYS A 482 -29.72 -28.75 3.81
C LYS A 482 -30.32 -28.07 5.05
N ASN A 483 -30.08 -26.77 5.25
CA ASN A 483 -30.54 -26.03 6.42
C ASN A 483 -31.18 -24.69 6.01
N PRO A 484 -32.26 -24.69 5.21
CA PRO A 484 -32.89 -23.48 4.70
C PRO A 484 -33.47 -22.57 5.79
N ASP A 485 -33.90 -23.16 6.91
CA ASP A 485 -34.56 -22.46 8.00
C ASP A 485 -33.59 -21.89 9.07
N LYS A 486 -32.30 -22.22 8.98
CA LYS A 486 -31.33 -21.60 9.88
C LYS A 486 -31.08 -20.15 9.48
N PRO A 487 -31.26 -19.20 10.40
CA PRO A 487 -31.05 -17.80 10.09
C PRO A 487 -29.62 -17.60 9.61
N GLN A 488 -29.48 -17.10 8.39
CA GLN A 488 -28.19 -16.81 7.77
C GLN A 488 -27.37 -15.74 8.50
N GLY A 489 -27.79 -15.31 9.66
CA GLY A 489 -27.12 -14.43 10.61
C GLY A 489 -26.89 -15.05 11.98
N ASP A 490 -27.05 -16.37 12.16
CA ASP A 490 -26.73 -17.02 13.43
C ASP A 490 -25.21 -17.19 13.56
N GLN A 491 -24.63 -16.41 14.46
CA GLN A 491 -23.19 -16.32 14.67
C GLN A 491 -22.56 -17.65 15.10
N ASN A 492 -23.24 -18.43 15.92
CA ASN A 492 -22.68 -19.68 16.45
C ASN A 492 -22.52 -20.74 15.36
N TYR A 493 -23.38 -20.72 14.35
CA TYR A 493 -23.33 -21.64 13.23
C TYR A 493 -22.23 -21.28 12.21
N TRP A 494 -22.03 -19.96 11.95
CA TRP A 494 -21.10 -19.47 10.94
C TRP A 494 -19.66 -19.31 11.45
N GLN A 495 -19.49 -19.10 12.76
CA GLN A 495 -18.16 -19.01 13.38
C GLN A 495 -17.40 -20.33 13.40
N GLN A 496 -18.10 -21.47 13.38
CA GLN A 496 -17.49 -22.80 13.44
C GLN A 496 -17.01 -23.31 12.07
N GLN A 497 -17.38 -22.65 10.97
CA GLN A 497 -17.02 -23.10 9.63
C GLN A 497 -16.11 -22.10 8.93
N PHE A 498 -14.92 -22.59 8.62
CA PHE A 498 -13.95 -21.86 7.80
C PHE A 498 -14.56 -21.56 6.42
N GLY A 499 -14.60 -20.27 6.05
CA GLY A 499 -14.98 -19.82 4.72
C GLY A 499 -16.13 -18.83 4.73
N ASN A 500 -17.33 -19.28 4.91
CA ASN A 500 -18.58 -18.50 4.77
C ASN A 500 -18.50 -17.52 3.57
N TYR A 501 -18.23 -18.08 2.39
CA TYR A 501 -18.06 -17.27 1.17
C TYR A 501 -19.40 -16.82 0.60
N ILE A 502 -20.44 -17.66 0.72
CA ILE A 502 -21.78 -17.42 0.17
C ILE A 502 -22.63 -16.65 1.19
N GLY A 503 -22.73 -17.14 2.40
CA GLY A 503 -23.59 -16.56 3.43
C GLY A 503 -23.33 -15.06 3.66
N ARG A 504 -22.08 -14.64 3.64
CA ARG A 504 -21.71 -13.21 3.76
C ARG A 504 -22.15 -12.33 2.59
N GLY A 505 -22.55 -12.93 1.48
CA GLY A 505 -23.08 -12.22 0.30
C GLY A 505 -24.59 -12.00 0.37
N VAL A 506 -25.29 -12.56 1.36
CA VAL A 506 -26.74 -12.42 1.54
C VAL A 506 -27.03 -11.15 2.35
N TYR A 507 -26.70 -10.01 1.77
CA TYR A 507 -26.69 -8.70 2.45
C TYR A 507 -28.03 -8.28 3.06
N VAL A 508 -29.14 -8.70 2.44
CA VAL A 508 -30.49 -8.33 2.89
C VAL A 508 -30.77 -8.74 4.33
N GLU A 509 -30.25 -9.89 4.76
CA GLU A 509 -30.46 -10.40 6.12
C GLU A 509 -29.71 -9.58 7.18
N PHE A 510 -28.57 -9.02 6.81
CA PHE A 510 -27.77 -8.20 7.70
C PHE A 510 -28.31 -6.77 7.77
N ILE A 511 -28.56 -6.14 6.63
CA ILE A 511 -28.93 -4.73 6.59
C ILE A 511 -30.32 -4.48 7.21
N LYS A 512 -31.26 -5.42 7.06
CA LYS A 512 -32.56 -5.35 7.71
C LYS A 512 -32.42 -5.22 9.22
N LYS A 513 -31.62 -6.08 9.86
CA LYS A 513 -31.40 -6.06 11.31
C LYS A 513 -30.76 -4.75 11.81
N TRP A 514 -29.90 -4.14 11.00
CA TRP A 514 -29.32 -2.85 11.32
C TRP A 514 -30.34 -1.71 11.20
N MET A 515 -31.22 -1.74 10.19
CA MET A 515 -32.26 -0.75 9.97
C MET A 515 -33.47 -0.89 10.88
N GLU A 516 -33.59 -2.00 11.62
CA GLU A 516 -34.50 -2.14 12.76
C GLU A 516 -34.04 -1.31 13.98
N ILE A 517 -32.77 -0.95 14.07
CA ILE A 517 -32.16 -0.25 15.21
C ILE A 517 -31.85 1.21 14.86
N PHE A 518 -31.28 1.45 13.69
CA PHE A 518 -30.92 2.79 13.21
C PHE A 518 -31.87 3.26 12.13
N PRO A 519 -32.30 4.54 12.14
CA PRO A 519 -33.15 5.09 11.11
C PRO A 519 -32.45 5.16 9.75
N ARG A 520 -33.25 5.06 8.68
CA ARG A 520 -32.74 4.95 7.30
C ARG A 520 -31.81 6.11 6.88
N GLU A 521 -32.08 7.31 7.34
CA GLU A 521 -31.32 8.53 7.06
C GLU A 521 -29.90 8.53 7.63
N GLN A 522 -29.60 7.64 8.59
CA GLN A 522 -28.24 7.47 9.10
C GLN A 522 -27.39 6.55 8.24
N PHE A 523 -27.95 5.96 7.18
CA PHE A 523 -27.21 5.10 6.25
C PHE A 523 -26.96 5.74 4.90
N ILE A 524 -25.72 5.63 4.42
CA ILE A 524 -25.43 5.68 3.00
C ILE A 524 -25.09 4.27 2.51
N ILE A 525 -25.81 3.84 1.47
CA ILE A 525 -25.59 2.55 0.82
C ILE A 525 -24.90 2.80 -0.52
N LEU A 526 -23.73 2.23 -0.69
CA LEU A 526 -22.86 2.41 -1.83
C LEU A 526 -22.71 1.11 -2.61
N LYS A 527 -22.40 1.22 -3.88
CA LYS A 527 -22.05 0.13 -4.77
C LYS A 527 -20.55 0.17 -5.06
N ALA A 528 -19.86 -0.96 -4.89
CA ALA A 528 -18.42 -1.04 -5.08
C ALA A 528 -18.02 -0.78 -6.53
N GLU A 529 -18.83 -1.20 -7.47
CA GLU A 529 -18.66 -0.97 -8.89
C GLU A 529 -18.62 0.53 -9.20
N ASP A 530 -19.58 1.32 -8.65
CA ASP A 530 -19.62 2.77 -8.82
C ASP A 530 -18.42 3.46 -8.15
N LEU A 531 -17.97 2.97 -7.00
CA LEU A 531 -16.77 3.50 -6.34
C LEU A 531 -15.51 3.35 -7.20
N TYR A 532 -15.44 2.30 -8.04
CA TYR A 532 -14.28 2.05 -8.89
C TYR A 532 -14.42 2.64 -10.29
N GLU A 533 -15.62 2.73 -10.84
CA GLU A 533 -15.89 3.25 -12.17
C GLU A 533 -16.06 4.77 -12.18
N LYS A 534 -16.71 5.31 -11.14
CA LYS A 534 -17.04 6.73 -11.01
C LYS A 534 -16.68 7.26 -9.61
N PRO A 535 -15.41 7.15 -9.19
CA PRO A 535 -15.01 7.43 -7.80
C PRO A 535 -15.31 8.87 -7.38
N GLY A 536 -15.12 9.86 -8.25
CA GLY A 536 -15.40 11.27 -7.94
C GLY A 536 -16.86 11.52 -7.61
N THR A 537 -17.78 10.97 -8.40
CA THR A 537 -19.23 11.10 -8.18
C THR A 537 -19.65 10.40 -6.88
N THR A 538 -19.13 9.20 -6.65
CA THR A 538 -19.40 8.42 -5.43
C THR A 538 -18.89 9.15 -4.19
N MET A 539 -17.67 9.68 -4.22
CA MET A 539 -17.11 10.41 -3.08
C MET A 539 -17.82 11.74 -2.82
N LYS A 540 -18.32 12.43 -3.84
CA LYS A 540 -19.18 13.60 -3.65
C LYS A 540 -20.44 13.25 -2.84
N GLN A 541 -21.09 12.12 -3.13
CA GLN A 541 -22.25 11.64 -2.34
C GLN A 541 -21.85 11.33 -0.89
N VAL A 542 -20.69 10.69 -0.69
CA VAL A 542 -20.17 10.37 0.64
C VAL A 542 -19.88 11.64 1.44
N PHE A 543 -19.20 12.62 0.86
CA PHE A 543 -18.87 13.88 1.54
C PHE A 543 -20.13 14.65 1.92
N ASN A 544 -21.10 14.76 1.00
CA ASN A 544 -22.40 15.37 1.30
C ASN A 544 -23.13 14.66 2.43
N PHE A 545 -23.16 13.32 2.41
CA PHE A 545 -23.77 12.54 3.51
C PHE A 545 -23.07 12.78 4.84
N LEU A 546 -21.73 12.86 4.84
CA LEU A 546 -20.95 13.15 6.05
C LEU A 546 -21.07 14.61 6.52
N GLY A 547 -21.59 15.51 5.70
CA GLY A 547 -21.69 16.95 5.98
C GLY A 547 -20.36 17.68 5.77
N LEU A 548 -19.50 17.14 4.91
CA LEU A 548 -18.23 17.71 4.54
C LEU A 548 -18.38 18.62 3.30
N ALA A 549 -17.49 19.60 3.17
CA ALA A 549 -17.39 20.42 1.98
C ALA A 549 -17.04 19.58 0.75
N GLU A 550 -17.39 20.08 -0.44
CA GLU A 550 -16.98 19.41 -1.68
C GLU A 550 -15.46 19.44 -1.80
N HIS A 551 -14.86 18.28 -2.01
CA HIS A 551 -13.42 18.12 -2.16
C HIS A 551 -13.12 17.11 -3.27
N GLN A 552 -12.25 17.50 -4.20
CA GLN A 552 -11.79 16.62 -5.26
C GLN A 552 -10.45 16.00 -4.86
N LEU A 553 -10.43 14.67 -4.76
CA LEU A 553 -9.21 13.94 -4.43
C LEU A 553 -8.25 13.91 -5.63
N GLN A 554 -6.96 14.01 -5.35
CA GLN A 554 -5.92 13.97 -6.39
C GLN A 554 -5.75 12.57 -7.00
N ASN A 555 -6.07 11.52 -6.25
CA ASN A 555 -5.84 10.14 -6.68
C ASN A 555 -6.89 9.18 -6.08
N TYR A 556 -7.43 8.31 -6.95
CA TYR A 556 -8.39 7.26 -6.59
C TYR A 556 -7.77 5.86 -6.76
N ARG A 557 -6.67 5.61 -6.07
CA ARG A 557 -5.99 4.31 -6.15
C ARG A 557 -6.82 3.21 -5.51
N LYS A 558 -7.16 2.16 -6.29
CA LYS A 558 -7.79 0.95 -5.78
C LYS A 558 -6.83 0.19 -4.87
N LEU A 559 -7.13 0.15 -3.58
CA LEU A 559 -6.32 -0.54 -2.58
C LEU A 559 -6.74 -2.01 -2.46
N ASN A 560 -5.77 -2.87 -2.15
CA ASN A 560 -5.96 -4.32 -2.00
C ASN A 560 -6.59 -4.99 -3.26
N ALA A 561 -6.32 -4.44 -4.45
CA ALA A 561 -6.65 -5.09 -5.71
C ALA A 561 -5.87 -6.40 -5.82
N GLY A 562 -6.56 -7.53 -5.76
CA GLY A 562 -5.98 -8.86 -6.01
C GLY A 562 -6.11 -9.21 -7.51
N TYR A 563 -5.08 -9.89 -8.04
CA TYR A 563 -5.24 -10.59 -9.30
C TYR A 563 -5.92 -11.94 -9.00
N TYR A 564 -7.04 -12.20 -9.67
CA TYR A 564 -7.80 -13.43 -9.50
C TYR A 564 -7.84 -14.19 -10.81
N GLN A 565 -7.57 -15.50 -10.75
CA GLN A 565 -7.85 -16.37 -11.90
C GLN A 565 -9.36 -16.38 -12.19
N PRO A 566 -9.76 -16.35 -13.44
CA PRO A 566 -11.17 -16.48 -13.81
C PRO A 566 -11.76 -17.78 -13.23
N ILE A 567 -12.92 -17.67 -12.60
CA ILE A 567 -13.65 -18.84 -12.15
C ILE A 567 -14.43 -19.47 -13.33
N LYS A 568 -14.65 -20.79 -13.27
CA LYS A 568 -15.43 -21.48 -14.29
C LYS A 568 -16.82 -20.87 -14.42
N GLN A 569 -17.29 -20.73 -15.65
CA GLN A 569 -18.59 -20.12 -15.97
C GLN A 569 -19.75 -20.85 -15.27
N SER A 570 -19.67 -22.19 -15.16
CA SER A 570 -20.67 -23.01 -14.46
C SER A 570 -20.81 -22.68 -12.98
N VAL A 571 -19.68 -22.42 -12.30
CA VAL A 571 -19.68 -22.03 -10.88
C VAL A 571 -20.24 -20.62 -10.71
N ARG A 572 -19.85 -19.69 -11.58
CA ARG A 572 -20.41 -18.33 -11.59
C ARG A 572 -21.92 -18.36 -11.77
N GLN A 573 -22.41 -19.15 -12.71
CA GLN A 573 -23.85 -19.25 -12.98
C GLN A 573 -24.64 -19.83 -11.79
N ARG A 574 -24.13 -20.87 -11.13
CA ARG A 574 -24.75 -21.42 -9.91
C ARG A 574 -24.83 -20.38 -8.80
N LEU A 575 -23.74 -19.66 -8.54
CA LEU A 575 -23.73 -18.59 -7.54
C LEU A 575 -24.68 -17.44 -7.91
N THR A 576 -24.71 -17.03 -9.18
CA THR A 576 -25.64 -16.00 -9.65
C THR A 576 -27.09 -16.42 -9.45
N THR A 577 -27.41 -17.68 -9.78
CA THR A 577 -28.76 -18.24 -9.56
C THR A 577 -29.11 -18.26 -8.08
N TYR A 578 -28.18 -18.65 -7.20
CA TYR A 578 -28.39 -18.64 -5.75
C TYR A 578 -28.64 -17.23 -5.22
N PHE A 579 -27.84 -16.25 -5.63
CA PHE A 579 -27.96 -14.89 -5.12
C PHE A 579 -29.13 -14.10 -5.70
N LYS A 580 -29.64 -14.47 -6.86
CA LYS A 580 -30.71 -13.73 -7.55
C LYS A 580 -31.91 -13.38 -6.66
N PRO A 581 -32.57 -14.32 -5.95
CA PRO A 581 -33.70 -13.98 -5.07
C PRO A 581 -33.29 -13.09 -3.89
N HIS A 582 -32.08 -13.25 -3.35
CA HIS A 582 -31.59 -12.43 -2.26
C HIS A 582 -31.28 -10.99 -2.71
N ASN A 583 -30.73 -10.83 -3.90
CA ASN A 583 -30.47 -9.53 -4.51
C ASN A 583 -31.78 -8.79 -4.81
N GLN A 584 -32.78 -9.49 -5.34
CA GLN A 584 -34.13 -8.91 -5.57
C GLN A 584 -34.74 -8.40 -4.26
N ARG A 585 -34.72 -9.21 -3.21
CA ARG A 585 -35.22 -8.80 -1.87
C ARG A 585 -34.42 -7.60 -1.32
N LEU A 586 -33.11 -7.54 -1.58
CA LEU A 586 -32.27 -6.41 -1.17
C LEU A 586 -32.66 -5.13 -1.93
N GLU A 587 -32.84 -5.23 -3.24
CA GLU A 587 -33.24 -4.11 -4.10
C GLU A 587 -34.63 -3.57 -3.73
N GLU A 588 -35.59 -4.46 -3.48
CA GLU A 588 -36.93 -4.12 -3.02
C GLU A 588 -36.91 -3.42 -1.66
N TYR A 589 -36.13 -3.96 -0.73
CA TYR A 589 -36.04 -3.41 0.62
C TYR A 589 -35.38 -2.02 0.66
N LEU A 590 -34.32 -1.83 -0.10
CA LEU A 590 -33.56 -0.58 -0.10
C LEU A 590 -34.08 0.47 -1.10
N GLY A 591 -34.87 0.08 -2.07
CA GLY A 591 -35.27 0.92 -3.20
C GLY A 591 -34.10 1.28 -4.13
N ILE A 592 -33.03 0.47 -4.16
CA ILE A 592 -31.80 0.70 -4.91
C ILE A 592 -31.58 -0.43 -5.90
N LYS A 593 -31.33 -0.12 -7.17
CA LYS A 593 -30.98 -1.11 -8.21
C LYS A 593 -29.47 -1.36 -8.23
N PHE A 594 -29.07 -2.59 -8.00
CA PHE A 594 -27.66 -3.00 -8.06
C PHE A 594 -27.26 -3.55 -9.42
N ASN A 595 -28.20 -4.18 -10.13
CA ASN A 595 -27.99 -4.77 -11.47
C ASN A 595 -26.89 -5.87 -11.47
N TRP A 596 -26.89 -6.75 -10.50
CA TRP A 596 -25.95 -7.86 -10.38
C TRP A 596 -26.42 -9.16 -11.03
#